data_32303e14dbdd0d0e8e2a7ea3d3d85bc3
#
_entry.id   32303e14dbdd0d0e8e2a7ea3d3d85bc3
#
_cell.length_a   1.000
_cell.length_b   1.000
_cell.length_c   1.000
_cell.angle_alpha   90.00
_cell.angle_beta   90.00
_cell.angle_gamma   90.00
#
_symmetry.space_group_name_H-M   'P 1'
#
loop_
_entity.id
_entity.type
_entity.pdbx_description
1 polymer ?
#
loop_
_entity_poly.entity_id
_entity_poly.type
_entity_poly.pdbx_seq_one_letter_code
_entity_poly.pdbx_strand_id
1 'polypeptide(L)'
;TLDFPVDTYQVAVPPPALQEAISTVTAVGVYRGQADYMVVLESEEELRELKPDIIILSTVPTRGIIVTAPGNETDFVSRFFAPQSGIDEDPVTGSAHTTLIPYWAKRLGKNELTAKQISARGGYLRCKLNGDRVLISGQIREYMRGEIEIE
;
A
#
# COMPACT_ATOMS: atom_id res chain seq x y z
N THR A 1 -16.85 0.95 -5.82
CA THR A 1 -16.28 -0.04 -4.89
C THR A 1 -15.78 -1.23 -5.69
N LEU A 2 -14.58 -1.69 -5.37
CA LEU A 2 -13.96 -2.90 -5.90
C LEU A 2 -13.97 -3.96 -4.80
N ASP A 3 -14.13 -5.22 -5.17
CA ASP A 3 -14.15 -6.37 -4.28
C ASP A 3 -13.03 -7.33 -4.68
N PHE A 4 -12.07 -7.56 -3.77
CA PHE A 4 -10.90 -8.40 -3.98
C PHE A 4 -10.74 -9.45 -2.88
N PRO A 5 -10.06 -10.58 -3.16
CA PRO A 5 -9.64 -11.49 -2.10
C PRO A 5 -8.62 -10.81 -1.17
N VAL A 6 -8.65 -11.20 0.09
CA VAL A 6 -7.62 -10.83 1.06
C VAL A 6 -6.27 -11.41 0.61
N ASP A 7 -5.22 -10.58 0.63
CA ASP A 7 -3.86 -11.07 0.55
C ASP A 7 -3.35 -11.44 1.95
N THR A 8 -2.83 -12.65 2.08
CA THR A 8 -2.23 -13.14 3.32
C THR A 8 -0.80 -12.62 3.44
N TYR A 9 -0.40 -12.28 4.65
CA TYR A 9 0.95 -11.79 4.94
C TYR A 9 1.56 -12.51 6.14
N GLN A 10 2.88 -12.57 6.19
CA GLN A 10 3.64 -13.13 7.30
C GLN A 10 4.81 -12.23 7.66
N VAL A 11 5.28 -12.32 8.90
CA VAL A 11 6.50 -11.62 9.34
C VAL A 11 7.66 -12.07 8.47
N ALA A 12 8.45 -11.13 8.02
CA ALA A 12 9.59 -11.40 7.14
C ALA A 12 10.84 -10.68 7.61
N VAL A 13 11.98 -11.28 7.31
CA VAL A 13 13.27 -10.60 7.42
C VAL A 13 13.45 -9.77 6.14
N PRO A 14 13.64 -8.46 6.24
CA PRO A 14 13.83 -7.63 5.06
C PRO A 14 15.14 -7.99 4.35
N PRO A 15 15.15 -8.09 3.02
CA PRO A 15 16.40 -8.20 2.26
C PRO A 15 17.34 -7.03 2.57
N PRO A 16 18.67 -7.24 2.52
CA PRO A 16 19.63 -6.15 2.77
C PRO A 16 19.40 -4.91 1.89
N ALA A 17 19.10 -5.09 0.61
CA ALA A 17 18.78 -4.01 -0.29
C ALA A 17 17.53 -3.20 0.13
N LEU A 18 16.51 -3.85 0.68
CA LEU A 18 15.34 -3.15 1.21
C LEU A 18 15.71 -2.30 2.42
N GLN A 19 16.51 -2.85 3.35
CA GLN A 19 16.98 -2.10 4.52
C GLN A 19 17.84 -0.89 4.13
N GLU A 20 18.74 -1.09 3.18
CA GLU A 20 19.61 -0.02 2.66
C GLU A 20 18.80 1.09 2.00
N ALA A 21 17.86 0.72 1.12
CA ALA A 21 17.05 1.67 0.36
C ALA A 21 16.16 2.59 1.23
N ILE A 22 15.76 2.11 2.43
CA ILE A 22 14.94 2.87 3.37
C ILE A 22 15.69 3.20 4.68
N SER A 23 17.01 3.24 4.64
CA SER A 23 17.88 3.40 5.83
C SER A 23 17.66 4.68 6.64
N THR A 24 16.92 5.64 6.09
CA THR A 24 16.55 6.90 6.77
C THR A 24 15.45 6.75 7.82
N VAL A 25 14.76 5.60 7.86
CA VAL A 25 13.65 5.31 8.79
C VAL A 25 13.87 3.97 9.48
N THR A 26 13.23 3.80 10.62
CA THR A 26 13.25 2.54 11.37
C THR A 26 11.92 1.83 11.23
N ALA A 27 11.93 0.65 10.60
CA ALA A 27 10.75 -0.18 10.49
C ALA A 27 10.38 -0.81 11.83
N VAL A 28 9.14 -0.65 12.27
CA VAL A 28 8.59 -1.35 13.44
C VAL A 28 8.11 -2.75 13.11
N GLY A 29 7.98 -3.07 11.82
CA GLY A 29 7.66 -4.41 11.36
C GLY A 29 7.85 -4.53 9.85
N VAL A 30 8.29 -5.69 9.40
CA VAL A 30 8.38 -6.04 7.99
C VAL A 30 7.64 -7.34 7.74
N TYR A 31 6.84 -7.34 6.70
CA TYR A 31 5.98 -8.45 6.33
C TYR A 31 6.14 -8.76 4.84
N ARG A 32 5.82 -10.00 4.48
CA ARG A 32 5.77 -10.46 3.09
C ARG A 32 4.36 -10.93 2.78
N GLY A 33 3.70 -10.27 1.81
CA GLY A 33 2.50 -10.74 1.15
C GLY A 33 2.84 -11.67 -0.02
N GLN A 34 1.86 -12.02 -0.83
CA GLN A 34 2.09 -12.90 -1.98
C GLN A 34 3.05 -12.26 -3.01
N ALA A 35 2.88 -10.97 -3.28
CA ALA A 35 3.64 -10.26 -4.31
C ALA A 35 4.57 -9.17 -3.77
N ASP A 36 4.25 -8.58 -2.63
CA ASP A 36 4.89 -7.35 -2.14
C ASP A 36 5.53 -7.54 -0.77
N TYR A 37 6.53 -6.74 -0.45
CA TYR A 37 6.92 -6.47 0.92
C TYR A 37 6.05 -5.36 1.50
N MET A 38 5.73 -5.46 2.79
CA MET A 38 5.07 -4.41 3.55
C MET A 38 5.95 -4.01 4.72
N VAL A 39 6.33 -2.73 4.77
CA VAL A 39 7.12 -2.11 5.82
C VAL A 39 6.21 -1.20 6.62
N VAL A 40 6.22 -1.36 7.93
CA VAL A 40 5.42 -0.55 8.86
C VAL A 40 6.33 0.40 9.60
N LEU A 41 5.98 1.68 9.60
CA LEU A 41 6.68 2.76 10.31
C LEU A 41 5.89 3.21 11.54
N GLU A 42 6.53 3.99 12.41
CA GLU A 42 5.95 4.49 13.65
C GLU A 42 4.89 5.58 13.38
N SER A 43 5.12 6.49 12.42
CA SER A 43 4.30 7.67 12.19
C SER A 43 4.08 8.02 10.73
N GLU A 44 3.02 8.80 10.46
CA GLU A 44 2.76 9.38 9.14
C GLU A 44 3.87 10.33 8.71
N GLU A 45 4.49 11.06 9.65
CA GLU A 45 5.59 12.00 9.41
C GLU A 45 6.80 11.27 8.81
N GLU A 46 7.22 10.16 9.43
CA GLU A 46 8.32 9.34 8.90
C GLU A 46 8.02 8.84 7.48
N LEU A 47 6.78 8.39 7.25
CA LEU A 47 6.36 7.93 5.93
C LEU A 47 6.36 9.06 4.90
N ARG A 48 5.94 10.25 5.30
CA ARG A 48 5.88 11.44 4.44
C ARG A 48 7.27 11.93 4.04
N GLU A 49 8.21 11.89 4.98
CA GLU A 49 9.60 12.35 4.77
C GLU A 49 10.48 11.28 4.11
N LEU A 50 10.02 10.03 4.05
CA LEU A 50 10.75 8.93 3.45
C LEU A 50 11.13 9.22 1.99
N LYS A 51 12.42 9.16 1.69
CA LYS A 51 13.01 9.25 0.35
C LYS A 51 13.81 7.98 0.09
N PRO A 52 13.15 6.91 -0.40
CA PRO A 52 13.85 5.67 -0.65
C PRO A 52 14.82 5.81 -1.81
N ASP A 53 15.94 5.10 -1.75
CA ASP A 53 16.81 4.96 -2.91
C ASP A 53 16.16 4.02 -3.92
N ILE A 54 15.61 4.60 -4.99
CA ILE A 54 14.86 3.86 -6.02
C ILE A 54 15.75 2.88 -6.78
N ILE A 55 17.03 3.23 -6.97
CA ILE A 55 17.98 2.35 -7.67
C ILE A 55 18.23 1.09 -6.83
N ILE A 56 18.50 1.25 -5.55
CA ILE A 56 18.67 0.11 -4.63
C ILE A 56 17.36 -0.67 -4.50
N LEU A 57 16.21 0.02 -4.35
CA LEU A 57 14.89 -0.62 -4.30
C LEU A 57 14.60 -1.48 -5.54
N SER A 58 15.06 -1.08 -6.72
CA SER A 58 14.89 -1.85 -7.96
C SER A 58 15.61 -3.19 -7.96
N THR A 59 16.57 -3.40 -7.06
CA THR A 59 17.29 -4.67 -6.90
C THR A 59 16.58 -5.67 -5.98
N VAL A 60 15.56 -5.23 -5.24
CA VAL A 60 14.76 -6.10 -4.36
C VAL A 60 13.86 -7.01 -5.21
N PRO A 61 13.97 -8.35 -5.12
CA PRO A 61 13.20 -9.25 -5.97
C PRO A 61 11.73 -9.35 -5.49
N THR A 62 10.93 -8.35 -5.85
CA THR A 62 9.53 -8.24 -5.47
C THR A 62 8.78 -7.40 -6.50
N ARG A 63 7.46 -7.59 -6.64
CA ARG A 63 6.62 -6.74 -7.48
C ARG A 63 6.63 -5.28 -6.98
N GLY A 64 6.50 -5.10 -5.66
CA GLY A 64 6.46 -3.78 -5.06
C GLY A 64 6.75 -3.79 -3.57
N ILE A 65 6.92 -2.59 -3.04
CA ILE A 65 7.15 -2.32 -1.62
C ILE A 65 6.05 -1.37 -1.14
N ILE A 66 5.22 -1.87 -0.24
CA ILE A 66 4.24 -1.10 0.52
C ILE A 66 4.97 -0.52 1.73
N VAL A 67 4.89 0.78 1.95
CA VAL A 67 5.29 1.39 3.21
C VAL A 67 4.06 2.04 3.85
N THR A 68 3.82 1.77 5.12
CA THR A 68 2.59 2.19 5.80
C THR A 68 2.85 2.64 7.24
N ALA A 69 2.00 3.51 7.74
CA ALA A 69 2.03 4.02 9.10
C ALA A 69 0.61 4.31 9.61
N PRO A 70 0.40 4.51 10.94
CA PRO A 70 -0.84 5.10 11.43
C PRO A 70 -1.08 6.45 10.76
N GLY A 71 -2.34 6.78 10.44
CA GLY A 71 -2.70 8.07 9.85
C GLY A 71 -3.10 9.08 10.91
N ASN A 72 -2.86 10.37 10.67
CA ASN A 72 -3.29 11.45 11.56
C ASN A 72 -4.77 11.80 11.37
N GLU A 73 -5.25 11.75 10.12
CA GLU A 73 -6.64 12.07 9.75
C GLU A 73 -7.42 10.82 9.31
N THR A 74 -6.72 9.77 8.96
CA THR A 74 -7.27 8.49 8.53
C THR A 74 -6.75 7.38 9.45
N ASP A 75 -7.31 6.18 9.36
CA ASP A 75 -6.86 5.06 10.18
C ASP A 75 -5.42 4.65 9.88
N PHE A 76 -5.04 4.75 8.60
CA PHE A 76 -3.67 4.51 8.18
C PHE A 76 -3.35 5.28 6.90
N VAL A 77 -2.06 5.43 6.67
CA VAL A 77 -1.50 5.99 5.45
C VAL A 77 -0.55 4.99 4.78
N SER A 78 -0.36 5.14 3.46
CA SER A 78 0.53 4.27 2.70
C SER A 78 1.22 4.99 1.55
N ARG A 79 2.35 4.42 1.11
CA ARG A 79 3.02 4.69 -0.16
C ARG A 79 3.36 3.36 -0.82
N PHE A 80 3.44 3.33 -2.13
CA PHE A 80 3.75 2.12 -2.89
C PHE A 80 4.82 2.39 -3.94
N PHE A 81 5.89 1.61 -3.89
CA PHE A 81 7.03 1.72 -4.78
C PHE A 81 7.17 0.42 -5.59
N ALA A 82 7.28 0.52 -6.91
CA ALA A 82 7.38 -0.63 -7.81
C ALA A 82 8.40 -0.41 -8.94
N PRO A 83 9.68 -0.08 -8.63
CA PRO A 83 10.67 0.25 -9.64
C PRO A 83 10.98 -0.92 -10.58
N GLN A 84 10.85 -2.18 -10.14
CA GLN A 84 10.97 -3.34 -11.04
C GLN A 84 9.87 -3.42 -12.10
N SER A 85 8.73 -2.77 -11.86
CA SER A 85 7.63 -2.63 -12.83
C SER A 85 7.72 -1.34 -13.66
N GLY A 86 8.81 -0.58 -13.52
CA GLY A 86 9.00 0.70 -14.20
C GLY A 86 8.24 1.87 -13.59
N ILE A 87 7.78 1.73 -12.36
CA ILE A 87 7.01 2.74 -11.62
C ILE A 87 7.75 3.05 -10.31
N ASP A 88 8.40 4.20 -10.22
CA ASP A 88 9.13 4.58 -9.00
C ASP A 88 8.17 4.65 -7.81
N GLU A 89 7.06 5.37 -7.95
CA GLU A 89 5.99 5.44 -6.95
C GLU A 89 4.61 5.47 -7.62
N ASP A 90 3.72 4.53 -7.25
CA ASP A 90 2.36 4.49 -7.78
C ASP A 90 1.44 5.45 -7.01
N PRO A 91 0.66 6.28 -7.71
CA PRO A 91 -0.22 7.27 -7.09
C PRO A 91 -1.25 6.70 -6.11
N VAL A 92 -1.98 5.64 -6.48
CA VAL A 92 -2.98 4.96 -5.63
C VAL A 92 -3.10 3.50 -6.06
N THR A 93 -2.73 2.59 -5.16
CA THR A 93 -2.55 1.17 -5.45
C THR A 93 -3.64 0.32 -4.82
N GLY A 94 -4.60 -0.12 -5.60
CA GLY A 94 -5.68 -0.99 -5.12
C GLY A 94 -5.16 -2.31 -4.54
N SER A 95 -4.25 -2.99 -5.25
CA SER A 95 -3.70 -4.28 -4.82
C SER A 95 -2.90 -4.22 -3.51
N ALA A 96 -2.23 -3.12 -3.20
CA ALA A 96 -1.56 -2.96 -1.91
C ALA A 96 -2.55 -2.99 -0.74
N HIS A 97 -3.78 -2.52 -0.97
CA HIS A 97 -4.81 -2.47 0.04
C HIS A 97 -5.41 -3.86 0.36
N THR A 98 -5.19 -4.86 -0.48
CA THR A 98 -5.58 -6.25 -0.14
C THR A 98 -4.74 -6.82 1.00
N THR A 99 -3.51 -6.32 1.19
CA THR A 99 -2.61 -6.65 2.31
C THR A 99 -2.78 -5.67 3.48
N LEU A 100 -2.93 -4.36 3.18
CA LEU A 100 -3.03 -3.30 4.19
C LEU A 100 -4.30 -3.42 5.05
N ILE A 101 -5.45 -3.71 4.42
CA ILE A 101 -6.74 -3.76 5.12
C ILE A 101 -6.76 -4.84 6.21
N PRO A 102 -6.41 -6.12 5.96
CA PRO A 102 -6.41 -7.12 7.02
C PRO A 102 -5.37 -6.83 8.11
N TYR A 103 -4.22 -6.23 7.76
CA TYR A 103 -3.23 -5.82 8.74
C TYR A 103 -3.77 -4.76 9.70
N TRP A 104 -4.31 -3.66 9.15
CA TRP A 104 -4.80 -2.55 9.96
C TRP A 104 -6.11 -2.87 10.67
N ALA A 105 -7.00 -3.68 10.07
CA ALA A 105 -8.21 -4.16 10.73
C ALA A 105 -7.88 -4.93 12.00
N LYS A 106 -6.91 -5.86 11.94
CA LYS A 106 -6.42 -6.61 13.08
C LYS A 106 -5.77 -5.69 14.14
N ARG A 107 -4.93 -4.74 13.72
CA ARG A 107 -4.21 -3.84 14.62
C ARG A 107 -5.13 -2.87 15.35
N LEU A 108 -6.18 -2.38 14.67
CA LEU A 108 -7.12 -1.40 15.22
C LEU A 108 -8.38 -2.02 15.80
N GLY A 109 -8.60 -3.33 15.64
CA GLY A 109 -9.75 -4.04 16.15
C GLY A 109 -11.08 -3.65 15.49
N LYS A 110 -11.05 -3.21 14.22
CA LYS A 110 -12.27 -2.83 13.45
C LYS A 110 -12.13 -3.20 11.98
N ASN A 111 -13.27 -3.44 11.32
CA ASN A 111 -13.31 -3.90 9.94
C ASN A 111 -13.56 -2.78 8.91
N GLU A 112 -14.06 -1.63 9.33
CA GLU A 112 -14.27 -0.46 8.47
C GLU A 112 -13.18 0.56 8.74
N LEU A 113 -12.43 0.91 7.69
CA LEU A 113 -11.22 1.71 7.77
C LEU A 113 -11.26 2.84 6.74
N THR A 114 -10.62 3.94 7.09
CA THR A 114 -10.27 5.00 6.18
C THR A 114 -8.78 4.99 5.92
N ALA A 115 -8.37 5.22 4.68
CA ALA A 115 -6.97 5.23 4.29
C ALA A 115 -6.64 6.39 3.38
N LYS A 116 -5.37 6.79 3.37
CA LYS A 116 -4.84 7.75 2.42
C LYS A 116 -3.50 7.22 1.88
N GLN A 117 -3.40 7.06 0.57
CA GLN A 117 -2.10 6.88 -0.06
C GLN A 117 -1.51 8.26 -0.29
N ILE A 118 -0.34 8.54 0.30
CA ILE A 118 0.26 9.88 0.39
C ILE A 118 1.38 10.09 -0.64
N SER A 119 1.25 9.52 -1.83
CA SER A 119 2.07 9.86 -3.00
C SER A 119 1.88 11.32 -3.42
N ALA A 120 2.66 11.81 -4.38
CA ALA A 120 2.56 13.19 -4.87
C ALA A 120 1.14 13.57 -5.33
N ARG A 121 0.41 12.66 -6.01
CA ARG A 121 -0.99 12.84 -6.39
C ARG A 121 -1.94 12.54 -5.23
N GLY A 122 -1.67 11.46 -4.53
CA GLY A 122 -2.45 10.98 -3.42
C GLY A 122 -3.85 10.44 -3.77
N GLY A 123 -4.49 9.84 -2.76
CA GLY A 123 -5.88 9.41 -2.86
C GLY A 123 -6.43 8.93 -1.53
N TYR A 124 -7.72 9.20 -1.31
CA TYR A 124 -8.48 8.72 -0.16
C TYR A 124 -9.26 7.47 -0.51
N LEU A 125 -9.27 6.51 0.41
CA LEU A 125 -9.97 5.25 0.26
C LEU A 125 -10.83 4.99 1.50
N ARG A 126 -11.99 4.37 1.25
CA ARG A 126 -12.79 3.70 2.28
C ARG A 126 -12.61 2.20 2.08
N CYS A 127 -12.24 1.53 3.13
CA CYS A 127 -11.85 0.14 3.12
C CYS A 127 -12.72 -0.67 4.08
N LYS A 128 -13.05 -1.90 3.71
CA LYS A 128 -13.78 -2.81 4.58
C LYS A 128 -13.23 -4.22 4.46
N LEU A 129 -12.91 -4.81 5.60
CA LEU A 129 -12.64 -6.24 5.70
C LEU A 129 -13.96 -6.98 5.86
N ASN A 130 -14.24 -7.93 4.97
CA ASN A 130 -15.47 -8.73 4.95
C ASN A 130 -15.13 -10.22 4.80
N GLY A 131 -14.81 -10.88 5.91
CA GLY A 131 -14.33 -12.25 5.92
C GLY A 131 -13.00 -12.39 5.16
N ASP A 132 -13.01 -13.15 4.07
CA ASP A 132 -11.88 -13.38 3.18
C ASP A 132 -11.80 -12.37 2.00
N ARG A 133 -12.64 -11.32 2.05
CA ARG A 133 -12.72 -10.28 1.01
C ARG A 133 -12.38 -8.91 1.58
N VAL A 134 -11.86 -8.05 0.73
CA VAL A 134 -11.70 -6.62 1.01
C VAL A 134 -12.49 -5.80 0.02
N LEU A 135 -13.24 -4.83 0.53
CA LEU A 135 -13.97 -3.85 -0.27
C LEU A 135 -13.18 -2.54 -0.26
N ILE A 136 -12.82 -2.06 -1.44
CA ILE A 136 -12.03 -0.84 -1.62
C ILE A 136 -12.86 0.16 -2.41
N SER A 137 -13.16 1.31 -1.82
CA SER A 137 -13.94 2.38 -2.44
C SER A 137 -13.13 3.65 -2.54
N GLY A 138 -13.23 4.32 -3.67
CA GLY A 138 -12.64 5.64 -3.93
C GLY A 138 -13.63 6.56 -4.61
N GLN A 139 -13.25 7.82 -4.76
CA GLN A 139 -14.02 8.80 -5.53
C GLN A 139 -13.67 8.69 -7.01
N ILE A 140 -14.68 8.79 -7.87
CA ILE A 140 -14.53 8.82 -9.31
C ILE A 140 -15.27 10.04 -9.89
N ARG A 141 -14.80 10.50 -11.05
CA ARG A 141 -15.55 11.41 -11.91
C ARG A 141 -15.74 10.76 -13.26
N GLU A 142 -16.99 10.74 -13.75
CA GLU A 142 -17.26 10.34 -15.13
C GLU A 142 -16.71 11.45 -16.05
N TYR A 143 -15.82 11.06 -16.97
CA TYR A 143 -15.23 11.96 -17.96
C TYR A 143 -15.89 11.77 -19.33
N MET A 144 -16.22 10.53 -19.69
CA MET A 144 -16.80 10.21 -20.99
C MET A 144 -17.66 8.94 -20.87
N ARG A 145 -18.76 8.94 -21.62
CA ARG A 145 -19.58 7.73 -21.86
C ARG A 145 -19.66 7.51 -23.37
N GLY A 146 -19.47 6.29 -23.82
CA GLY A 146 -19.53 5.91 -25.22
C GLY A 146 -20.08 4.50 -25.39
N GLU A 147 -20.43 4.18 -26.63
CA GLU A 147 -20.83 2.85 -27.07
C GLU A 147 -19.78 2.34 -28.05
N ILE A 148 -19.53 1.03 -28.03
CA ILE A 148 -18.69 0.34 -29.00
C ILE A 148 -19.50 -0.79 -29.62
N GLU A 149 -19.40 -0.94 -30.94
CA GLU A 149 -19.91 -2.11 -31.63
C GLU A 149 -18.82 -3.19 -31.60
N ILE A 150 -19.24 -4.41 -31.26
CA ILE A 150 -18.36 -5.58 -31.20
C ILE A 150 -18.87 -6.51 -32.33
N GLU A 151 -18.02 -6.76 -33.35
CA GLU A 151 -18.29 -7.74 -34.41
C GLU A 151 -18.06 -9.16 -33.91
#